data_ebe30674afd12309c92a20ae7daa90a2
#
_entry.id   ebe30674afd12309c92a20ae7daa90a2
#
_cell.length_a   1.000
_cell.length_b   1.000
_cell.length_c   1.000
_cell.angle_alpha   90.00
_cell.angle_beta   90.00
_cell.angle_gamma   90.00
#
_symmetry.space_group_name_H-M   'P 1'
#
loop_
_entity.id
_entity.type
_entity.pdbx_description
1 polymer ?
#
loop_
_entity_poly.entity_id
_entity_poly.type
_entity_poly.pdbx_seq_one_letter_code
_entity_poly.pdbx_strand_id
1 'polypeptide(L)'
;MARIAAQLKAAGNNREEVTATMKSKSDANEGKGGISPSRHIDARIKELGDWRGEMLARIRSIIKQAVPEIVEEWKWRGVPVWEHDGIICTGETYKAVVKMTFAKGAALDDPTDLFNSSLEGNTRRAIDFHQGDKIDEKALKALIREAAALNISARAARKKPRSA
;
A
#
# COMPACT_ATOMS: atom_id res chain seq x y z
N MET A 1 28.78 30.92 3.14
CA MET A 1 28.12 30.46 1.92
C MET A 1 28.52 29.07 1.52
N ALA A 2 29.79 28.77 1.55
CA ALA A 2 30.28 27.42 1.23
C ALA A 2 29.70 26.33 2.16
N ARG A 3 29.45 26.67 3.41
CA ARG A 3 28.92 25.73 4.40
C ARG A 3 27.50 25.28 4.05
N ILE A 4 26.68 26.16 3.53
CA ILE A 4 25.30 25.84 3.16
C ILE A 4 25.28 24.85 1.99
N ALA A 5 26.13 25.10 1.01
CA ALA A 5 26.22 24.20 -0.14
C ALA A 5 26.68 22.80 0.28
N ALA A 6 27.63 22.72 1.20
CA ALA A 6 28.11 21.44 1.71
C ALA A 6 27.01 20.67 2.44
N GLN A 7 26.20 21.38 3.23
CA GLN A 7 25.08 20.75 3.94
C GLN A 7 24.02 20.21 2.98
N LEU A 8 23.70 20.96 1.96
CA LEU A 8 22.74 20.53 0.95
C LEU A 8 23.24 19.29 0.21
N LYS A 9 24.52 19.28 -0.07
CA LYS A 9 25.16 18.14 -0.75
C LYS A 9 25.09 16.90 0.12
N ALA A 10 25.36 17.02 1.41
CA ALA A 10 25.29 15.91 2.34
C ALA A 10 23.86 15.36 2.44
N ALA A 11 22.88 16.22 2.48
CA ALA A 11 21.48 15.80 2.51
C ALA A 11 21.08 15.06 1.24
N GLY A 12 21.58 15.51 0.11
CA GLY A 12 21.34 14.82 -1.16
C GLY A 12 21.95 13.43 -1.18
N ASN A 13 23.16 13.32 -0.69
CA ASN A 13 23.84 12.04 -0.64
C ASN A 13 23.10 11.04 0.27
N ASN A 14 22.63 11.51 1.41
CA ASN A 14 21.87 10.65 2.32
C ASN A 14 20.60 10.12 1.66
N ARG A 15 19.95 10.96 0.88
CA ARG A 15 18.76 10.57 0.18
C ARG A 15 19.05 9.50 -0.88
N GLU A 16 20.14 9.67 -1.59
CA GLU A 16 20.58 8.70 -2.59
C GLU A 16 20.95 7.36 -1.96
N GLU A 17 21.63 7.41 -0.84
CA GLU A 17 22.00 6.20 -0.12
C GLU A 17 20.80 5.39 0.33
N VAL A 18 19.79 6.05 0.89
CA VAL A 18 18.55 5.40 1.31
C VAL A 18 17.85 4.76 0.12
N THR A 19 17.76 5.49 -0.98
CA THR A 19 17.15 4.99 -2.21
C THR A 19 17.91 3.78 -2.76
N ALA A 20 19.22 3.84 -2.76
CA ALA A 20 20.05 2.74 -3.23
C ALA A 20 19.86 1.48 -2.39
N THR A 21 19.76 1.62 -1.07
CA THR A 21 19.53 0.50 -0.16
C THR A 21 18.17 -0.17 -0.45
N MET A 22 17.14 0.61 -0.63
CA MET A 22 15.82 0.10 -0.96
C MET A 22 15.82 -0.58 -2.33
N LYS A 23 16.49 0.02 -3.29
CA LYS A 23 16.65 -0.53 -4.61
C LYS A 23 17.34 -1.89 -4.58
N SER A 24 18.37 -2.01 -3.79
CA SER A 24 19.13 -3.26 -3.65
C SER A 24 18.24 -4.40 -3.14
N LYS A 25 17.42 -4.13 -2.14
CA LYS A 25 16.48 -5.13 -1.62
C LYS A 25 15.46 -5.53 -2.67
N SER A 26 14.97 -4.57 -3.42
CA SER A 26 14.01 -4.83 -4.49
C SER A 26 14.62 -5.67 -5.60
N ASP A 27 15.82 -5.31 -6.01
CA ASP A 27 16.52 -6.01 -7.07
C ASP A 27 16.78 -7.48 -6.68
N ALA A 28 17.12 -7.72 -5.44
CA ALA A 28 17.33 -9.08 -4.96
C ALA A 28 16.07 -9.93 -5.07
N ASN A 29 14.91 -9.31 -4.87
CA ASN A 29 13.65 -9.99 -4.95
C ASN A 29 13.18 -10.23 -6.39
N GLU A 30 13.58 -9.38 -7.30
CA GLU A 30 13.16 -9.47 -8.70
C GLU A 30 13.87 -10.58 -9.49
N GLY A 31 15.10 -10.80 -9.20
CA GLY A 31 15.87 -11.91 -9.77
C GLY A 31 15.99 -11.98 -11.28
N LYS A 32 15.33 -11.15 -12.04
CA LYS A 32 15.28 -11.26 -13.50
C LYS A 32 15.34 -9.93 -14.24
N GLY A 33 15.93 -8.91 -13.61
CA GLY A 33 16.16 -7.66 -14.29
C GLY A 33 14.93 -6.80 -14.52
N GLY A 34 13.80 -7.13 -13.96
CA GLY A 34 12.59 -6.31 -14.05
C GLY A 34 12.62 -5.14 -13.07
N ILE A 35 11.64 -4.26 -13.21
CA ILE A 35 11.45 -3.15 -12.29
C ILE A 35 10.73 -3.65 -11.05
N SER A 36 11.17 -3.23 -9.85
CA SER A 36 10.54 -3.65 -8.61
C SER A 36 9.09 -3.16 -8.52
N PRO A 37 8.24 -3.88 -7.78
CA PRO A 37 6.86 -3.42 -7.55
C PRO A 37 6.80 -2.01 -6.98
N SER A 38 7.65 -1.69 -6.01
CA SER A 38 7.69 -0.34 -5.42
C SER A 38 7.98 0.74 -6.44
N ARG A 39 8.87 0.45 -7.38
CA ARG A 39 9.21 1.40 -8.45
C ARG A 39 8.08 1.55 -9.45
N HIS A 40 7.37 0.47 -9.74
CA HIS A 40 6.18 0.56 -10.58
C HIS A 40 5.13 1.46 -9.93
N ILE A 41 4.96 1.34 -8.62
CA ILE A 41 4.02 2.18 -7.89
C ILE A 41 4.47 3.64 -7.92
N ASP A 42 5.78 3.89 -7.70
CA ASP A 42 6.34 5.24 -7.81
C ASP A 42 6.05 5.85 -9.18
N ALA A 43 6.30 5.07 -10.23
CA ALA A 43 6.08 5.52 -11.60
C ALA A 43 4.59 5.80 -11.88
N ARG A 44 3.71 4.96 -11.35
CA ARG A 44 2.26 5.16 -11.50
C ARG A 44 1.80 6.45 -10.85
N ILE A 45 2.26 6.71 -9.64
CA ILE A 45 1.94 7.96 -8.92
C ILE A 45 2.39 9.17 -9.73
N LYS A 46 3.61 9.11 -10.26
CA LYS A 46 4.16 10.19 -11.07
C LYS A 46 3.40 10.37 -12.38
N GLU A 47 3.08 9.27 -13.04
CA GLU A 47 2.35 9.27 -14.30
C GLU A 47 0.98 9.91 -14.18
N LEU A 48 0.27 9.67 -13.08
CA LEU A 48 -1.05 10.25 -12.87
C LEU A 48 -1.01 11.78 -12.82
N GLY A 49 0.01 12.35 -12.17
CA GLY A 49 0.30 13.78 -12.24
C GLY A 49 -0.77 14.74 -11.73
N ASP A 50 -1.82 14.23 -11.10
CA ASP A 50 -2.92 15.03 -10.58
C ASP A 50 -3.31 14.54 -9.18
N TRP A 51 -4.49 14.94 -8.71
CA TRP A 51 -4.96 14.59 -7.37
C TRP A 51 -4.98 13.07 -7.12
N ARG A 52 -5.17 12.27 -8.17
CA ARG A 52 -5.19 10.81 -8.02
C ARG A 52 -3.82 10.27 -7.63
N GLY A 53 -2.77 10.83 -8.19
CA GLY A 53 -1.40 10.50 -7.81
C GLY A 53 -1.12 10.86 -6.36
N GLU A 54 -1.52 12.05 -5.95
CA GLU A 54 -1.36 12.49 -4.57
C GLU A 54 -2.16 11.63 -3.60
N MET A 55 -3.38 11.28 -3.96
CA MET A 55 -4.24 10.42 -3.15
C MET A 55 -3.63 9.01 -3.01
N LEU A 56 -3.18 8.43 -4.11
CA LEU A 56 -2.55 7.12 -4.09
C LEU A 56 -1.27 7.12 -3.24
N ALA A 57 -0.47 8.17 -3.37
CA ALA A 57 0.74 8.33 -2.56
C ALA A 57 0.42 8.41 -1.08
N ARG A 58 -0.65 9.11 -0.73
CA ARG A 58 -1.07 9.24 0.66
C ARG A 58 -1.58 7.92 1.23
N ILE A 59 -2.40 7.22 0.46
CA ILE A 59 -2.89 5.89 0.84
C ILE A 59 -1.70 4.95 1.08
N ARG A 60 -0.75 4.95 0.17
CA ARG A 60 0.47 4.15 0.28
C ARG A 60 1.23 4.45 1.58
N SER A 61 1.39 5.72 1.89
CA SER A 61 2.07 6.16 3.11
C SER A 61 1.34 5.66 4.36
N ILE A 62 0.01 5.78 4.37
CA ILE A 62 -0.82 5.32 5.49
C ILE A 62 -0.67 3.80 5.68
N ILE A 63 -0.70 3.05 4.59
CA ILE A 63 -0.53 1.59 4.63
C ILE A 63 0.83 1.22 5.24
N LYS A 64 1.88 1.87 4.78
CA LYS A 64 3.24 1.59 5.27
C LYS A 64 3.42 1.98 6.74
N GLN A 65 2.74 3.02 7.18
CA GLN A 65 2.76 3.41 8.59
C GLN A 65 1.96 2.44 9.45
N ALA A 66 0.82 1.97 8.93
CA ALA A 66 -0.02 1.04 9.67
C ALA A 66 0.64 -0.33 9.85
N VAL A 67 1.31 -0.82 8.81
CA VAL A 67 1.97 -2.13 8.79
C VAL A 67 3.36 -1.95 8.20
N PRO A 68 4.37 -1.66 9.02
CA PRO A 68 5.73 -1.43 8.50
C PRO A 68 6.33 -2.59 7.72
N GLU A 69 5.88 -3.82 7.98
CA GLU A 69 6.34 -5.02 7.28
C GLU A 69 5.59 -5.29 5.98
N ILE A 70 4.74 -4.36 5.55
CA ILE A 70 3.93 -4.55 4.34
C ILE A 70 4.81 -4.82 3.11
N VAL A 71 4.38 -5.72 2.26
CA VAL A 71 5.04 -6.00 0.99
C VAL A 71 4.23 -5.36 -0.13
N GLU A 72 4.91 -4.61 -0.97
CA GLU A 72 4.28 -4.00 -2.14
C GLU A 72 4.46 -4.92 -3.34
N GLU A 73 3.38 -5.13 -4.07
CA GLU A 73 3.36 -5.92 -5.29
C GLU A 73 2.74 -5.13 -6.43
N TRP A 74 3.01 -5.58 -7.64
CA TRP A 74 2.48 -4.98 -8.86
C TRP A 74 1.89 -6.10 -9.69
N LYS A 75 0.57 -6.18 -9.75
CA LYS A 75 -0.11 -7.33 -10.34
C LYS A 75 -1.09 -6.92 -11.42
N TRP A 76 -1.54 -7.91 -12.16
CA TRP A 76 -2.60 -7.77 -13.17
C TRP A 76 -2.40 -6.59 -14.12
N ARG A 77 -1.17 -6.42 -14.57
CA ARG A 77 -0.78 -5.40 -15.57
C ARG A 77 -0.99 -3.96 -15.10
N GLY A 78 -0.76 -3.69 -13.84
CA GLY A 78 -0.72 -2.31 -13.41
C GLY A 78 -1.50 -1.98 -12.16
N VAL A 79 -1.70 -2.95 -11.29
CA VAL A 79 -2.42 -2.71 -10.02
C VAL A 79 -1.44 -2.79 -8.85
N PRO A 80 -1.30 -1.68 -8.11
CA PRO A 80 -0.59 -1.72 -6.83
C PRO A 80 -1.32 -2.62 -5.85
N VAL A 81 -0.57 -3.52 -5.21
CA VAL A 81 -1.12 -4.48 -4.24
C VAL A 81 -0.26 -4.44 -2.99
N TRP A 82 -0.88 -4.50 -1.84
CA TRP A 82 -0.19 -4.54 -0.56
C TRP A 82 -0.55 -5.83 0.16
N GLU A 83 0.49 -6.54 0.59
CA GLU A 83 0.36 -7.89 1.17
C GLU A 83 1.06 -7.99 2.50
N HIS A 84 0.50 -8.78 3.38
CA HIS A 84 1.11 -9.26 4.61
C HIS A 84 0.40 -10.55 4.99
N ASP A 85 1.10 -11.70 4.81
CA ASP A 85 0.51 -13.03 4.93
C ASP A 85 -0.73 -13.21 4.05
N GLY A 86 -0.69 -12.62 2.85
CA GLY A 86 -1.79 -12.60 1.91
C GLY A 86 -2.15 -11.17 1.56
N ILE A 87 -2.97 -11.01 0.54
CA ILE A 87 -3.37 -9.68 0.08
C ILE A 87 -4.19 -8.98 1.15
N ILE A 88 -3.79 -7.75 1.48
CA ILE A 88 -4.57 -6.86 2.33
C ILE A 88 -5.49 -6.02 1.45
N CYS A 89 -4.90 -5.27 0.53
CA CYS A 89 -5.67 -4.34 -0.30
C CYS A 89 -4.96 -4.05 -1.60
N THR A 90 -5.72 -3.45 -2.52
CA THR A 90 -5.22 -2.98 -3.80
C THR A 90 -5.56 -1.50 -3.94
N GLY A 91 -4.82 -0.80 -4.82
CA GLY A 91 -5.08 0.60 -5.13
C GLY A 91 -5.27 0.76 -6.62
N GLU A 92 -6.49 1.03 -7.03
CA GLU A 92 -6.82 1.24 -8.43
C GLU A 92 -7.19 2.69 -8.67
N THR A 93 -6.84 3.21 -9.84
CA THR A 93 -7.14 4.59 -10.21
C THR A 93 -8.02 4.61 -11.44
N TYR A 94 -9.12 5.31 -11.34
CA TYR A 94 -10.07 5.53 -12.43
C TYR A 94 -10.11 7.03 -12.73
N LYS A 95 -10.91 7.41 -13.72
CA LYS A 95 -10.96 8.82 -14.14
C LYS A 95 -11.29 9.78 -13.01
N ALA A 96 -12.24 9.42 -12.16
CA ALA A 96 -12.74 10.31 -11.10
C ALA A 96 -12.64 9.71 -9.69
N VAL A 97 -11.97 8.56 -9.54
CA VAL A 97 -11.95 7.82 -8.28
C VAL A 97 -10.61 7.13 -8.10
N VAL A 98 -10.09 7.16 -6.88
CA VAL A 98 -9.03 6.25 -6.45
C VAL A 98 -9.73 5.22 -5.55
N LYS A 99 -9.67 3.97 -5.93
CA LYS A 99 -10.37 2.88 -5.24
C LYS A 99 -9.38 2.03 -4.46
N MET A 100 -9.62 1.88 -3.17
CA MET A 100 -8.86 0.99 -2.31
C MET A 100 -9.75 -0.20 -1.95
N THR A 101 -9.40 -1.37 -2.45
CA THR A 101 -10.20 -2.58 -2.26
C THR A 101 -9.53 -3.49 -1.25
N PHE A 102 -10.25 -3.83 -0.19
CA PHE A 102 -9.78 -4.79 0.81
C PHE A 102 -10.22 -6.19 0.41
N ALA A 103 -9.26 -7.08 0.25
CA ALA A 103 -9.51 -8.44 -0.24
C ALA A 103 -10.50 -9.21 0.64
N LYS A 104 -10.44 -8.98 1.94
CA LYS A 104 -11.34 -9.63 2.91
C LYS A 104 -12.19 -8.62 3.66
N GLY A 105 -12.54 -7.54 2.99
CA GLY A 105 -13.27 -6.42 3.62
C GLY A 105 -14.57 -6.82 4.30
N ALA A 106 -15.27 -7.79 3.74
CA ALA A 106 -16.53 -8.24 4.32
C ALA A 106 -16.38 -8.86 5.71
N ALA A 107 -15.18 -9.33 6.04
CA ALA A 107 -14.88 -9.92 7.34
C ALA A 107 -14.32 -8.92 8.35
N LEU A 108 -14.13 -7.67 7.94
CA LEU A 108 -13.58 -6.64 8.81
C LEU A 108 -14.68 -5.87 9.51
N ASP A 109 -14.39 -5.50 10.76
CA ASP A 109 -15.25 -4.61 11.52
C ASP A 109 -14.90 -3.18 11.10
N ASP A 110 -15.85 -2.46 10.55
CA ASP A 110 -15.65 -1.10 10.03
C ASP A 110 -16.51 -0.13 10.85
N PRO A 111 -16.11 0.18 12.08
CA PRO A 111 -16.96 0.95 12.99
C PRO A 111 -17.25 2.37 12.55
N THR A 112 -16.44 2.93 11.67
CA THR A 112 -16.63 4.30 11.19
C THR A 112 -17.19 4.36 9.77
N ASP A 113 -17.65 3.24 9.24
CA ASP A 113 -18.24 3.14 7.90
C ASP A 113 -17.34 3.71 6.81
N LEU A 114 -16.09 3.28 6.79
CA LEU A 114 -15.15 3.70 5.75
C LEU A 114 -15.50 3.08 4.40
N PHE A 115 -15.94 1.83 4.38
CA PHE A 115 -16.33 1.19 3.12
C PHE A 115 -17.56 1.88 2.54
N ASN A 116 -17.42 2.32 1.31
CA ASN A 116 -18.49 3.02 0.60
C ASN A 116 -18.71 2.48 -0.82
N SER A 117 -18.06 1.37 -1.14
CA SER A 117 -18.14 0.77 -2.46
C SER A 117 -18.01 -0.74 -2.34
N SER A 118 -18.54 -1.47 -3.33
CA SER A 118 -18.51 -2.94 -3.34
C SER A 118 -19.17 -3.55 -2.10
N LEU A 119 -20.21 -2.92 -1.61
CA LEU A 119 -20.85 -3.29 -0.33
C LEU A 119 -21.61 -4.60 -0.40
N GLU A 120 -21.95 -5.07 -1.59
CA GLU A 120 -22.69 -6.32 -1.78
C GLU A 120 -21.79 -7.53 -2.00
N GLY A 121 -20.48 -7.32 -2.12
CA GLY A 121 -19.53 -8.42 -2.30
C GLY A 121 -19.48 -9.32 -1.07
N ASN A 122 -19.36 -10.61 -1.29
CA ASN A 122 -19.29 -11.59 -0.20
C ASN A 122 -17.95 -11.56 0.54
N THR A 123 -16.91 -11.07 -0.12
CA THR A 123 -15.55 -11.09 0.43
C THR A 123 -14.92 -9.70 0.42
N ARG A 124 -15.02 -9.01 -0.70
CA ARG A 124 -14.36 -7.71 -0.89
C ARG A 124 -15.23 -6.55 -0.47
N ARG A 125 -14.57 -5.50 0.02
CA ARG A 125 -15.19 -4.19 0.26
C ARG A 125 -14.20 -3.13 -0.18
N ALA A 126 -14.70 -1.99 -0.61
CA ALA A 126 -13.83 -0.94 -1.13
C ALA A 126 -14.16 0.43 -0.55
N ILE A 127 -13.15 1.28 -0.60
CA ILE A 127 -13.29 2.71 -0.30
C ILE A 127 -12.98 3.46 -1.59
N ASP A 128 -13.94 4.24 -2.06
CA ASP A 128 -13.75 5.14 -3.18
C ASP A 128 -13.40 6.51 -2.65
N PHE A 129 -12.23 7.00 -3.05
CA PHE A 129 -11.77 8.35 -2.71
C PHE A 129 -11.96 9.25 -3.92
N HIS A 130 -12.57 10.40 -3.69
CA HIS A 130 -12.80 11.42 -4.71
C HIS A 130 -11.89 12.62 -4.46
N GLN A 131 -11.76 13.46 -5.45
CA GLN A 131 -10.96 14.67 -5.33
C GLN A 131 -11.46 15.52 -4.16
N GLY A 132 -10.53 15.91 -3.29
CA GLY A 132 -10.87 16.74 -2.14
C GLY A 132 -11.33 15.97 -0.91
N ASP A 133 -11.50 14.66 -1.00
CA ASP A 133 -11.89 13.85 0.15
C ASP A 133 -10.83 13.91 1.24
N LYS A 134 -11.29 14.02 2.47
CA LYS A 134 -10.42 13.93 3.63
C LYS A 134 -10.33 12.48 4.08
N ILE A 135 -9.13 12.06 4.42
CA ILE A 135 -8.91 10.71 4.91
C ILE A 135 -8.86 10.73 6.44
N ASP A 136 -9.69 9.90 7.05
CA ASP A 136 -9.57 9.62 8.48
C ASP A 136 -8.42 8.62 8.64
N GLU A 137 -7.21 9.15 8.81
CA GLU A 137 -6.01 8.33 8.86
C GLU A 137 -6.03 7.32 10.00
N LYS A 138 -6.51 7.73 11.16
CA LYS A 138 -6.57 6.86 12.32
C LYS A 138 -7.48 5.66 12.08
N ALA A 139 -8.67 5.92 11.56
CA ALA A 139 -9.63 4.86 11.26
C ALA A 139 -9.11 3.96 10.13
N LEU A 140 -8.49 4.54 9.12
CA LEU A 140 -7.95 3.76 8.01
C LEU A 140 -6.79 2.87 8.46
N LYS A 141 -5.89 3.40 9.28
CA LYS A 141 -4.80 2.59 9.84
C LYS A 141 -5.33 1.43 10.68
N ALA A 142 -6.35 1.68 11.47
CA ALA A 142 -6.97 0.63 12.28
C ALA A 142 -7.56 -0.47 11.40
N LEU A 143 -8.21 -0.09 10.32
CA LEU A 143 -8.80 -1.04 9.37
C LEU A 143 -7.71 -1.88 8.67
N ILE A 144 -6.63 -1.24 8.26
CA ILE A 144 -5.50 -1.93 7.63
C ILE A 144 -4.84 -2.92 8.61
N ARG A 145 -4.66 -2.50 9.85
CA ARG A 145 -4.10 -3.37 10.89
C ARG A 145 -5.00 -4.56 11.19
N GLU A 146 -6.28 -4.34 11.18
CA GLU A 146 -7.26 -5.43 11.37
C GLU A 146 -7.17 -6.43 10.22
N ALA A 147 -7.03 -5.94 8.99
CA ALA A 147 -6.87 -6.79 7.81
C ALA A 147 -5.60 -7.63 7.89
N ALA A 148 -4.50 -7.02 8.34
CA ALA A 148 -3.24 -7.74 8.55
C ALA A 148 -3.39 -8.81 9.63
N ALA A 149 -4.04 -8.48 10.74
CA ALA A 149 -4.27 -9.43 11.83
C ALA A 149 -5.13 -10.61 11.37
N LEU A 150 -6.12 -10.35 10.55
CA LEU A 150 -6.97 -11.39 9.99
C LEU A 150 -6.16 -12.35 9.13
N ASN A 151 -5.26 -11.84 8.30
CA ASN A 151 -4.39 -12.67 7.47
C ASN A 151 -3.44 -13.52 8.31
N ILE A 152 -2.88 -12.94 9.36
CA ILE A 152 -2.00 -13.66 10.29
C ILE A 152 -2.76 -14.79 10.96
N SER A 153 -3.96 -14.54 11.46
CA SER A 153 -4.81 -15.55 12.08
C SER A 153 -5.17 -16.67 11.12
N ALA A 154 -5.54 -16.33 9.89
CA ALA A 154 -5.89 -17.31 8.88
C ALA A 154 -4.71 -18.20 8.53
N ARG A 155 -3.52 -17.62 8.44
CA ARG A 155 -2.29 -18.38 8.17
C ARG A 155 -1.96 -19.31 9.33
N ALA A 156 -2.06 -18.85 10.55
CA ALA A 156 -1.81 -19.64 11.74
C ALA A 156 -2.78 -20.82 11.82
N ALA A 157 -4.06 -20.60 11.51
CA ALA A 157 -5.07 -21.65 11.52
C ALA A 157 -4.78 -22.74 10.48
N ARG A 158 -4.31 -22.33 9.29
CA ARG A 158 -3.94 -23.29 8.22
C ARG A 158 -2.71 -24.11 8.58
N LYS A 159 -1.82 -23.59 9.42
CA LYS A 159 -0.59 -24.28 9.82
C LYS A 159 -0.76 -25.21 11.02
N LYS A 160 -1.86 -25.11 11.74
CA LYS A 160 -2.11 -25.98 12.88
C LYS A 160 -2.28 -27.44 12.39
N PRO A 161 -1.62 -28.41 13.02
CA PRO A 161 -1.87 -29.79 12.69
C PRO A 161 -3.32 -30.13 12.97
N ARG A 162 -3.93 -30.88 12.05
CA ARG A 162 -5.28 -31.36 12.29
C ARG A 162 -5.25 -32.35 13.45
N SER A 163 -6.09 -32.13 14.42
CA SER A 163 -6.24 -33.12 15.48
C SER A 163 -6.77 -34.41 14.86
N ALA A 164 -6.08 -35.47 15.16
CA ALA A 164 -6.44 -36.79 14.66
C ALA A 164 -7.75 -37.27 15.27
#